data_619c2564c38843d9f626a0be92915355
#
_entry.id   619c2564c38843d9f626a0be92915355
#
_cell.length_a   1.000
_cell.length_b   1.000
_cell.length_c   1.000
_cell.angle_alpha   90.00
_cell.angle_beta   90.00
_cell.angle_gamma   90.00
#
_symmetry.space_group_name_H-M   'P 1'
#
loop_
_entity.id
_entity.type
_entity.pdbx_description
1 polymer ?
#
loop_
_entity_poly.entity_id
_entity_poly.type
_entity_poly.pdbx_seq_one_letter_code
_entity_poly.pdbx_strand_id
1 'polypeptide(L)'
;MERKCYAPEKLTCEYSVNPMGIHSRNPRLAWKMTGDGRGRRQTAYQIWASHSRVELLNGRGLCWDSGRVEGSCSVGIHYGGESLCSRERIYWCVRIWDETGKESTWSEINFFEAGLLEKSDWKAQWICAEDQVSAPYFRKDFFIKKKPEKATVYICGLGFYELSFNGEKCNEQFLLPNRTEFTKRVYYHAYDLSLI
;
A
#
# COMPACT_ATOMS: atom_id res chain seq x y z
N MET A 1 -3.06 9.76 -38.22
CA MET A 1 -2.36 9.60 -36.95
C MET A 1 -3.25 8.75 -36.04
N GLU A 2 -2.86 7.51 -35.78
CA GLU A 2 -3.65 6.65 -34.87
C GLU A 2 -3.62 7.23 -33.44
N ARG A 3 -4.78 7.52 -32.88
CA ARG A 3 -4.89 7.97 -31.51
C ARG A 3 -4.49 6.83 -30.56
N LYS A 4 -3.45 7.06 -29.78
CA LYS A 4 -3.00 6.11 -28.76
C LYS A 4 -3.95 6.19 -27.56
N CYS A 5 -4.45 5.06 -27.10
CA CYS A 5 -5.13 5.00 -25.81
C CYS A 5 -4.08 5.11 -24.70
N TYR A 6 -4.34 5.96 -23.71
CA TYR A 6 -3.39 6.24 -22.63
C TYR A 6 -3.51 5.18 -21.54
N ALA A 7 -2.38 4.66 -21.09
CA ALA A 7 -2.37 3.79 -19.92
C ALA A 7 -2.75 4.58 -18.66
N PRO A 8 -3.45 3.93 -17.72
CA PRO A 8 -3.70 4.53 -16.41
C PRO A 8 -2.38 4.80 -15.68
N GLU A 9 -2.33 5.90 -14.94
CA GLU A 9 -1.16 6.35 -14.17
C GLU A 9 -1.56 6.73 -12.76
N LYS A 10 -0.55 6.97 -11.91
CA LYS A 10 -0.74 7.44 -10.53
C LYS A 10 -1.72 6.58 -9.75
N LEU A 11 -1.49 5.28 -9.83
CA LEU A 11 -2.28 4.29 -9.10
C LEU A 11 -2.15 4.53 -7.59
N THR A 12 -3.27 4.51 -6.91
CA THR A 12 -3.31 4.64 -5.45
C THR A 12 -4.25 3.60 -4.83
N CYS A 13 -3.92 3.19 -3.62
CA CYS A 13 -4.78 2.40 -2.76
C CYS A 13 -4.98 3.18 -1.45
N GLU A 14 -6.23 3.34 -0.99
CA GLU A 14 -6.56 4.18 0.16
C GLU A 14 -5.88 5.57 0.10
N TYR A 15 -5.88 6.18 -1.10
CA TYR A 15 -5.31 7.48 -1.43
C TYR A 15 -3.78 7.60 -1.37
N SER A 16 -3.07 6.51 -1.16
CA SER A 16 -1.60 6.48 -1.08
C SER A 16 -0.99 5.58 -2.16
N VAL A 17 0.21 5.91 -2.59
CA VAL A 17 0.99 5.10 -3.54
C VAL A 17 1.70 4.01 -2.77
N ASN A 18 1.48 2.76 -3.16
CA ASN A 18 2.11 1.59 -2.54
C ASN A 18 2.01 1.57 -1.00
N PRO A 19 0.82 1.76 -0.42
CA PRO A 19 0.70 1.88 1.02
C PRO A 19 1.01 0.55 1.73
N MET A 20 1.62 0.68 2.90
CA MET A 20 1.79 -0.40 3.86
C MET A 20 1.00 -0.10 5.13
N GLY A 21 0.52 -1.15 5.77
CA GLY A 21 -0.21 -1.00 7.04
C GLY A 21 -1.66 -0.54 6.88
N ILE A 22 -2.29 -0.75 5.71
CA ILE A 22 -3.70 -0.41 5.54
C ILE A 22 -4.59 -1.27 6.45
N HIS A 23 -5.67 -0.67 6.96
CA HIS A 23 -6.58 -1.33 7.91
C HIS A 23 -7.90 -1.77 7.27
N SER A 24 -8.01 -1.69 5.97
CA SER A 24 -9.18 -2.16 5.22
C SER A 24 -8.93 -3.56 4.66
N ARG A 25 -9.91 -4.44 4.82
CA ARG A 25 -9.87 -5.79 4.21
C ARG A 25 -10.22 -5.78 2.72
N ASN A 26 -10.96 -4.76 2.28
CA ASN A 26 -11.35 -4.52 0.89
C ASN A 26 -11.05 -3.07 0.53
N PRO A 27 -9.77 -2.71 0.32
CA PRO A 27 -9.35 -1.33 0.15
C PRO A 27 -9.85 -0.75 -1.17
N ARG A 28 -9.89 0.58 -1.22
CA ARG A 28 -10.31 1.34 -2.39
C ARG A 28 -9.11 1.66 -3.28
N LEU A 29 -9.25 1.35 -4.55
CA LEU A 29 -8.29 1.59 -5.60
C LEU A 29 -8.68 2.83 -6.39
N ALA A 30 -7.69 3.55 -6.92
CA ALA A 30 -7.91 4.65 -7.83
C ALA A 30 -6.73 4.81 -8.79
N TRP A 31 -7.00 5.43 -9.93
CA TRP A 31 -6.00 5.75 -10.95
C TRP A 31 -6.39 7.03 -11.68
N LYS A 32 -5.43 7.61 -12.40
CA LYS A 32 -5.67 8.76 -13.27
C LYS A 32 -5.43 8.38 -14.72
N MET A 33 -6.19 9.00 -15.60
CA MET A 33 -5.88 9.02 -17.02
C MET A 33 -5.11 10.29 -17.32
N THR A 34 -3.99 10.15 -18.00
CA THR A 34 -3.24 11.28 -18.54
C THR A 34 -3.26 11.19 -20.06
N GLY A 35 -3.43 12.31 -20.72
CA GLY A 35 -3.43 12.38 -22.16
C GLY A 35 -3.91 13.73 -22.69
N ASP A 36 -3.48 14.02 -23.91
CA ASP A 36 -3.84 15.25 -24.60
C ASP A 36 -5.20 15.14 -25.29
N GLY A 37 -5.93 16.24 -25.33
CA GLY A 37 -7.19 16.37 -26.04
C GLY A 37 -8.38 16.58 -25.14
N ARG A 38 -9.44 17.13 -25.74
CA ARG A 38 -10.72 17.36 -25.06
C ARG A 38 -11.66 16.16 -25.23
N GLY A 39 -12.55 15.96 -24.26
CA GLY A 39 -13.58 14.93 -24.31
C GLY A 39 -13.09 13.51 -24.07
N ARG A 40 -11.84 13.34 -23.62
CA ARG A 40 -11.30 12.02 -23.31
C ARG A 40 -11.95 11.47 -22.04
N ARG A 41 -12.39 10.24 -22.10
CA ARG A 41 -13.01 9.56 -20.96
C ARG A 41 -12.76 8.05 -21.01
N GLN A 42 -12.69 7.46 -19.85
CA GLN A 42 -12.79 6.01 -19.68
C GLN A 42 -14.23 5.56 -19.90
N THR A 43 -14.41 4.44 -20.58
CA THR A 43 -15.71 3.78 -20.74
C THR A 43 -15.78 2.43 -20.04
N ALA A 44 -14.62 1.78 -19.85
CA ALA A 44 -14.51 0.54 -19.10
C ALA A 44 -13.11 0.43 -18.48
N TYR A 45 -12.95 -0.47 -17.53
CA TYR A 45 -11.67 -0.84 -16.94
C TYR A 45 -11.59 -2.34 -16.67
N GLN A 46 -10.38 -2.84 -16.45
CA GLN A 46 -10.11 -4.16 -15.92
C GLN A 46 -8.92 -4.10 -14.97
N ILE A 47 -9.06 -4.73 -13.83
CA ILE A 47 -8.01 -4.80 -12.80
C ILE A 47 -7.55 -6.24 -12.68
N TRP A 48 -6.24 -6.44 -12.66
CA TRP A 48 -5.60 -7.68 -12.26
C TRP A 48 -4.88 -7.51 -10.95
N ALA A 49 -4.95 -8.53 -10.10
CA ALA A 49 -4.24 -8.57 -8.83
C ALA A 49 -3.64 -9.97 -8.59
N SER A 50 -2.48 -10.00 -7.92
CA SER A 50 -1.75 -11.23 -7.58
C SER A 50 -0.91 -11.05 -6.33
N HIS A 51 -0.62 -12.13 -5.62
CA HIS A 51 0.36 -12.14 -4.53
C HIS A 51 1.81 -12.05 -5.03
N SER A 52 2.04 -12.29 -6.32
CA SER A 52 3.37 -12.28 -6.93
C SER A 52 3.44 -11.25 -8.06
N ARG A 53 4.40 -10.32 -7.94
CA ARG A 53 4.67 -9.33 -8.98
C ARG A 53 5.09 -10.00 -10.30
N VAL A 54 5.87 -11.08 -10.21
CA VAL A 54 6.37 -11.82 -11.40
C VAL A 54 5.23 -12.52 -12.11
N GLU A 55 4.33 -13.17 -11.36
CA GLU A 55 3.17 -13.84 -11.95
C GLU A 55 2.21 -12.84 -12.59
N LEU A 56 1.96 -11.70 -11.93
CA LEU A 56 1.13 -10.63 -12.47
C LEU A 56 1.67 -10.09 -13.79
N LEU A 57 2.99 -9.88 -13.91
CA LEU A 57 3.63 -9.47 -15.16
C LEU A 57 3.38 -10.45 -16.32
N ASN A 58 3.29 -11.74 -16.01
CA ASN A 58 3.03 -12.80 -16.97
C ASN A 58 1.53 -13.10 -17.17
N GLY A 59 0.64 -12.34 -16.53
CA GLY A 59 -0.81 -12.57 -16.56
C GLY A 59 -1.24 -13.91 -15.98
N ARG A 60 -0.50 -14.42 -14.99
CA ARG A 60 -0.74 -15.71 -14.32
C ARG A 60 -0.88 -15.50 -12.81
N GLY A 61 -1.34 -16.55 -12.12
CA GLY A 61 -1.42 -16.53 -10.65
C GLY A 61 -2.28 -15.39 -10.10
N LEU A 62 -3.31 -15.00 -10.84
CA LEU A 62 -4.20 -13.92 -10.40
C LEU A 62 -5.04 -14.40 -9.21
N CYS A 63 -5.00 -13.64 -8.12
CA CYS A 63 -5.94 -13.79 -7.02
C CYS A 63 -7.24 -12.99 -7.27
N TRP A 64 -7.21 -12.06 -8.22
CA TRP A 64 -8.39 -11.35 -8.67
C TRP A 64 -8.22 -10.82 -10.10
N ASP A 65 -9.26 -11.04 -10.89
CA ASP A 65 -9.49 -10.40 -12.19
C ASP A 65 -10.91 -9.83 -12.16
N SER A 66 -11.05 -8.51 -12.27
CA SER A 66 -12.37 -7.87 -12.31
C SER A 66 -13.17 -8.22 -13.58
N GLY A 67 -12.52 -8.80 -14.58
CA GLY A 67 -13.03 -8.77 -15.93
C GLY A 67 -13.15 -7.33 -16.44
N ARG A 68 -13.71 -7.17 -17.64
CA ARG A 68 -14.05 -5.86 -18.18
C ARG A 68 -15.31 -5.32 -17.47
N VAL A 69 -15.14 -4.22 -16.74
CA VAL A 69 -16.23 -3.52 -16.04
C VAL A 69 -16.56 -2.24 -16.79
N GLU A 70 -17.78 -2.10 -17.25
CA GLU A 70 -18.27 -0.89 -17.92
C GLU A 70 -18.43 0.24 -16.90
N GLY A 71 -17.88 1.41 -17.20
CA GLY A 71 -17.98 2.58 -16.35
C GLY A 71 -16.84 3.58 -16.53
N SER A 72 -17.13 4.82 -16.20
CA SER A 72 -16.17 5.92 -16.25
C SER A 72 -15.51 6.21 -14.91
N CYS A 73 -15.87 5.50 -13.85
CA CYS A 73 -15.34 5.72 -12.52
C CYS A 73 -13.91 5.14 -12.42
N SER A 74 -12.98 5.94 -11.91
CA SER A 74 -11.59 5.56 -11.68
C SER A 74 -11.12 5.84 -10.24
N VAL A 75 -12.07 6.12 -9.34
CA VAL A 75 -11.80 6.44 -7.93
C VAL A 75 -12.77 5.68 -7.04
N GLY A 76 -12.26 5.15 -5.92
CA GLY A 76 -13.09 4.43 -4.95
C GLY A 76 -13.54 3.05 -5.42
N ILE A 77 -12.82 2.43 -6.34
CA ILE A 77 -13.10 1.08 -6.81
C ILE A 77 -12.62 0.09 -5.73
N HIS A 78 -13.55 -0.64 -5.14
CA HIS A 78 -13.18 -1.61 -4.13
C HIS A 78 -12.43 -2.81 -4.72
N TYR A 79 -11.36 -3.22 -4.04
CA TYR A 79 -10.71 -4.49 -4.30
C TYR A 79 -11.74 -5.63 -4.15
N GLY A 80 -11.94 -6.39 -5.20
CA GLY A 80 -12.96 -7.43 -5.27
C GLY A 80 -12.43 -8.87 -5.13
N GLY A 81 -11.15 -9.03 -4.78
CA GLY A 81 -10.59 -10.33 -4.42
C GLY A 81 -11.01 -10.79 -3.03
N GLU A 82 -10.37 -11.82 -2.52
CA GLU A 82 -10.62 -12.29 -1.17
C GLU A 82 -10.30 -11.22 -0.12
N SER A 83 -11.03 -11.25 0.99
CA SER A 83 -10.78 -10.35 2.14
C SER A 83 -9.35 -10.51 2.64
N LEU A 84 -8.62 -9.40 2.73
CA LEU A 84 -7.22 -9.42 3.12
C LEU A 84 -7.01 -9.98 4.52
N CYS A 85 -5.95 -10.77 4.65
CA CYS A 85 -5.37 -11.17 5.92
C CYS A 85 -4.32 -10.14 6.38
N SER A 86 -3.98 -10.18 7.67
CA SER A 86 -2.92 -9.33 8.21
C SER A 86 -1.58 -9.56 7.50
N ARG A 87 -0.87 -8.49 7.18
CA ARG A 87 0.45 -8.49 6.51
C ARG A 87 0.43 -8.98 5.07
N GLU A 88 -0.74 -9.17 4.49
CA GLU A 88 -0.89 -9.62 3.11
C GLU A 88 -0.58 -8.49 2.14
N ARG A 89 0.30 -8.77 1.16
CA ARG A 89 0.66 -7.84 0.08
C ARG A 89 0.07 -8.32 -1.22
N ILE A 90 -0.63 -7.42 -1.89
CA ILE A 90 -1.23 -7.63 -3.21
C ILE A 90 -0.60 -6.67 -4.20
N TYR A 91 -0.11 -7.19 -5.30
CA TYR A 91 0.33 -6.44 -6.47
C TYR A 91 -0.84 -6.31 -7.43
N TRP A 92 -0.98 -5.16 -8.05
CA TRP A 92 -2.09 -4.91 -8.95
C TRP A 92 -1.73 -3.97 -10.09
N CYS A 93 -2.46 -4.10 -11.19
CA CYS A 93 -2.42 -3.20 -12.32
C CYS A 93 -3.81 -3.06 -12.92
N VAL A 94 -3.99 -2.04 -13.75
CA VAL A 94 -5.27 -1.73 -14.38
C VAL A 94 -5.05 -1.38 -15.85
N ARG A 95 -6.00 -1.75 -16.72
CA ARG A 95 -6.14 -1.21 -18.06
C ARG A 95 -7.53 -0.62 -18.23
N ILE A 96 -7.67 0.25 -19.21
CA ILE A 96 -8.93 0.95 -19.48
C ILE A 96 -9.30 0.85 -20.96
N TRP A 97 -10.55 1.14 -21.26
CA TRP A 97 -11.05 1.42 -22.61
C TRP A 97 -11.46 2.88 -22.69
N ASP A 98 -11.07 3.54 -23.78
CA ASP A 98 -11.41 4.94 -24.02
C ASP A 98 -12.81 5.11 -24.64
N GLU A 99 -13.18 6.36 -24.96
CA GLU A 99 -14.46 6.72 -25.58
C GLU A 99 -14.68 6.13 -26.95
N THR A 100 -13.63 5.61 -27.61
CA THR A 100 -13.70 4.93 -28.92
C THR A 100 -13.80 3.42 -28.78
N GLY A 101 -13.74 2.90 -27.55
CA GLY A 101 -13.71 1.47 -27.25
C GLY A 101 -12.32 0.83 -27.41
N LYS A 102 -11.27 1.64 -27.63
CA LYS A 102 -9.89 1.14 -27.74
C LYS A 102 -9.31 0.89 -26.37
N GLU A 103 -8.68 -0.27 -26.19
CA GLU A 103 -8.02 -0.61 -24.93
C GLU A 103 -6.64 0.04 -24.81
N SER A 104 -6.25 0.35 -23.57
CA SER A 104 -4.91 0.79 -23.22
C SER A 104 -3.96 -0.39 -23.03
N THR A 105 -2.66 -0.11 -22.93
CA THR A 105 -1.73 -1.02 -22.25
C THR A 105 -2.06 -1.09 -20.77
N TRP A 106 -1.57 -2.14 -20.10
CA TRP A 106 -1.61 -2.20 -18.64
C TRP A 106 -0.80 -1.06 -18.03
N SER A 107 -1.23 -0.57 -16.89
CA SER A 107 -0.48 0.36 -16.06
C SER A 107 0.82 -0.25 -15.54
N GLU A 108 1.65 0.55 -14.90
CA GLU A 108 2.67 0.04 -14.00
C GLU A 108 2.04 -0.79 -12.87
N ILE A 109 2.82 -1.76 -12.36
CA ILE A 109 2.39 -2.59 -11.23
C ILE A 109 2.68 -1.85 -9.94
N ASN A 110 1.63 -1.56 -9.19
CA ASN A 110 1.66 -1.07 -7.83
C ASN A 110 1.31 -2.19 -6.84
N PHE A 111 1.45 -1.91 -5.55
CA PHE A 111 1.03 -2.83 -4.50
C PHE A 111 0.26 -2.10 -3.39
N PHE A 112 -0.38 -2.87 -2.56
CA PHE A 112 -0.84 -2.46 -1.25
C PHE A 112 -0.61 -3.60 -0.26
N GLU A 113 -0.42 -3.26 1.01
CA GLU A 113 -0.17 -4.24 2.06
C GLU A 113 -1.05 -3.98 3.27
N ALA A 114 -1.79 -5.00 3.68
CA ALA A 114 -2.57 -4.94 4.90
C ALA A 114 -1.66 -4.82 6.13
N GLY A 115 -2.11 -4.06 7.10
CA GLY A 115 -1.47 -3.96 8.39
C GLY A 115 -1.79 -5.12 9.31
N LEU A 116 -1.79 -4.85 10.60
CA LEU A 116 -2.22 -5.78 11.65
C LEU A 116 -3.73 -5.62 11.83
N LEU A 117 -4.51 -6.51 11.24
CA LEU A 117 -5.97 -6.41 11.19
C LEU A 117 -6.66 -6.98 12.43
N GLU A 118 -5.95 -7.85 13.15
CA GLU A 118 -6.44 -8.47 14.39
C GLU A 118 -5.64 -7.99 15.60
N LYS A 119 -6.29 -7.82 16.73
CA LYS A 119 -5.62 -7.46 17.99
C LYS A 119 -4.54 -8.47 18.37
N SER A 120 -4.76 -9.74 18.08
CA SER A 120 -3.81 -10.84 18.34
C SER A 120 -2.55 -10.79 17.49
N ASP A 121 -2.52 -10.01 16.41
CA ASP A 121 -1.33 -9.83 15.56
C ASP A 121 -0.26 -8.99 16.23
N TRP A 122 -0.66 -8.12 17.15
CA TRP A 122 0.24 -7.27 17.91
C TRP A 122 0.87 -8.07 19.04
N LYS A 123 2.16 -8.39 18.91
CA LYS A 123 2.92 -9.19 19.89
C LYS A 123 3.84 -8.35 20.77
N ALA A 124 4.07 -7.10 20.41
CA ALA A 124 4.92 -6.21 21.15
C ALA A 124 4.26 -5.78 22.46
N GLN A 125 5.11 -5.46 23.44
CA GLN A 125 4.71 -4.87 24.71
C GLN A 125 5.06 -3.39 24.71
N TRP A 126 4.34 -2.62 25.53
CA TRP A 126 4.69 -1.22 25.77
C TRP A 126 6.00 -1.15 26.56
N ILE A 127 6.85 -0.23 26.16
CA ILE A 127 8.09 0.10 26.86
C ILE A 127 8.08 1.58 27.23
N CYS A 128 8.71 1.93 28.35
CA CYS A 128 8.89 3.30 28.78
C CYS A 128 10.28 3.45 29.44
N ALA A 129 10.76 4.67 29.56
CA ALA A 129 11.90 4.96 30.39
C ALA A 129 11.50 4.90 31.88
N GLU A 130 12.44 4.52 32.75
CA GLU A 130 12.20 4.47 34.20
C GLU A 130 12.05 5.87 34.82
N ASP A 131 12.83 6.83 34.30
CA ASP A 131 12.77 8.23 34.72
C ASP A 131 11.87 9.06 33.80
N GLN A 132 11.39 10.22 34.29
CA GLN A 132 10.64 11.19 33.51
C GLN A 132 11.54 11.93 32.49
N VAL A 133 12.04 11.20 31.51
CA VAL A 133 12.85 11.74 30.41
C VAL A 133 11.93 12.16 29.28
N SER A 134 12.01 13.41 28.86
CA SER A 134 11.15 13.95 27.81
C SER A 134 11.40 13.37 26.43
N ALA A 135 12.59 12.85 26.16
CA ALA A 135 12.98 12.25 24.87
C ALA A 135 13.93 11.05 25.11
N PRO A 136 13.39 9.88 25.51
CA PRO A 136 14.22 8.72 25.76
C PRO A 136 14.72 8.07 24.48
N TYR A 137 15.95 7.55 24.50
CA TYR A 137 16.48 6.69 23.47
C TYR A 137 16.28 5.23 23.85
N PHE A 138 15.63 4.47 22.95
CA PHE A 138 15.51 3.03 23.05
C PHE A 138 16.38 2.39 21.99
N ARG A 139 17.22 1.45 22.38
CA ARG A 139 18.06 0.68 21.46
C ARG A 139 17.92 -0.81 21.74
N LYS A 140 17.80 -1.58 20.69
CA LYS A 140 17.83 -3.03 20.74
C LYS A 140 18.71 -3.59 19.64
N ASP A 141 19.73 -4.33 20.03
CA ASP A 141 20.55 -5.10 19.10
C ASP A 141 19.96 -6.52 18.97
N PHE A 142 19.95 -7.03 17.75
CA PHE A 142 19.53 -8.39 17.46
C PHE A 142 20.28 -8.93 16.24
N PHE A 143 20.40 -10.23 16.15
CA PHE A 143 21.13 -10.89 15.08
C PHE A 143 20.20 -11.69 14.20
N ILE A 144 20.30 -11.51 12.88
CA ILE A 144 19.58 -12.27 11.87
C ILE A 144 20.54 -13.23 11.17
N LYS A 145 20.29 -14.54 11.30
CA LYS A 145 21.17 -15.59 10.75
C LYS A 145 21.24 -15.59 9.22
N LYS A 146 20.17 -15.21 8.54
CA LYS A 146 20.10 -15.14 7.07
C LYS A 146 19.36 -13.86 6.69
N LYS A 147 19.80 -13.24 5.59
CA LYS A 147 19.07 -12.09 5.02
C LYS A 147 17.59 -12.50 4.75
N PRO A 148 16.63 -11.81 5.34
CA PRO A 148 15.22 -12.12 5.09
C PRO A 148 14.82 -11.66 3.68
N GLU A 149 13.90 -12.36 3.05
CA GLU A 149 13.30 -11.91 1.79
C GLU A 149 12.40 -10.68 2.01
N LYS A 150 11.79 -10.59 3.19
CA LYS A 150 10.95 -9.48 3.61
C LYS A 150 11.17 -9.19 5.09
N ALA A 151 11.36 -7.93 5.41
CA ALA A 151 11.43 -7.44 6.78
C ALA A 151 10.51 -6.23 6.95
N THR A 152 9.58 -6.30 7.89
CA THR A 152 8.65 -5.21 8.18
C THR A 152 8.67 -4.91 9.66
N VAL A 153 8.84 -3.64 10.02
CA VAL A 153 8.68 -3.18 11.40
C VAL A 153 7.32 -2.48 11.56
N TYR A 154 6.63 -2.83 12.62
CA TYR A 154 5.42 -2.15 13.08
C TYR A 154 5.73 -1.41 14.35
N ILE A 155 5.54 -0.10 14.36
CA ILE A 155 5.85 0.75 15.50
C ILE A 155 4.68 1.63 15.88
N CYS A 156 4.44 1.73 17.18
CA CYS A 156 3.39 2.53 17.79
C CYS A 156 4.01 3.37 18.91
N GLY A 157 3.74 4.67 18.92
CA GLY A 157 4.20 5.58 19.98
C GLY A 157 3.03 6.36 20.60
N LEU A 158 3.02 6.48 21.92
CA LEU A 158 2.15 7.43 22.65
C LEU A 158 2.82 8.82 22.73
N GLY A 159 3.25 9.32 21.60
CA GLY A 159 4.01 10.53 21.40
C GLY A 159 4.75 10.43 20.07
N PHE A 160 5.48 11.50 19.73
CA PHE A 160 6.30 11.48 18.52
C PHE A 160 7.52 10.59 18.71
N TYR A 161 7.90 9.91 17.64
CA TYR A 161 9.12 9.11 17.60
C TYR A 161 9.89 9.30 16.31
N GLU A 162 11.16 9.02 16.34
CA GLU A 162 11.99 8.75 15.16
C GLU A 162 12.48 7.30 15.23
N LEU A 163 12.39 6.59 14.12
CA LEU A 163 12.88 5.22 14.01
C LEU A 163 14.10 5.19 13.11
N SER A 164 15.18 4.61 13.61
CA SER A 164 16.36 4.29 12.83
C SER A 164 16.66 2.80 12.89
N PHE A 165 17.16 2.25 11.80
CA PHE A 165 17.60 0.88 11.68
C PHE A 165 19.03 0.87 11.13
N ASN A 166 19.97 0.21 11.81
CA ASN A 166 21.40 0.22 11.47
C ASN A 166 22.01 1.62 11.32
N GLY A 167 21.47 2.61 12.03
CA GLY A 167 21.93 4.01 11.96
C GLY A 167 21.25 4.86 10.88
N GLU A 168 20.43 4.27 10.00
CA GLU A 168 19.68 4.98 8.97
C GLU A 168 18.25 5.23 9.41
N LYS A 169 17.71 6.41 9.11
CA LYS A 169 16.30 6.74 9.38
C LYS A 169 15.40 5.93 8.46
N CYS A 170 14.35 5.33 9.05
CA CYS A 170 13.38 4.53 8.28
C CYS A 170 12.41 5.37 7.45
N ASN A 171 12.33 6.67 7.69
CA ASN A 171 11.53 7.62 6.92
C ASN A 171 12.02 9.05 7.09
N GLU A 172 11.63 9.93 6.17
CA GLU A 172 11.93 11.36 6.22
C GLU A 172 10.80 12.21 6.84
N GLN A 173 9.70 11.58 7.25
CA GLN A 173 8.56 12.30 7.82
C GLN A 173 8.86 12.64 9.28
N PHE A 174 8.37 13.81 9.69
CA PHE A 174 8.49 14.30 11.05
C PHE A 174 7.15 14.20 11.79
N LEU A 175 7.20 14.24 13.11
CA LEU A 175 6.04 14.30 14.00
C LEU A 175 5.08 13.09 13.83
N LEU A 176 5.63 11.90 13.68
CA LEU A 176 4.87 10.66 13.63
C LEU A 176 4.77 10.00 15.01
N PRO A 177 3.66 9.29 15.28
CA PRO A 177 2.40 9.20 14.54
C PRO A 177 1.55 10.46 14.69
N ASN A 178 0.54 10.60 13.84
CA ASN A 178 -0.47 11.64 14.04
C ASN A 178 -1.12 11.50 15.42
N ARG A 179 -1.31 12.64 16.08
CA ARG A 179 -1.89 12.68 17.42
C ARG A 179 -3.36 12.25 17.38
N THR A 180 -3.73 11.39 18.33
CA THR A 180 -5.10 10.92 18.55
C THR A 180 -5.45 11.03 20.01
N GLU A 181 -6.69 10.77 20.37
CA GLU A 181 -7.06 10.50 21.74
C GLU A 181 -6.68 9.06 22.09
N PHE A 182 -5.57 8.90 22.80
CA PHE A 182 -4.93 7.61 23.06
C PHE A 182 -5.82 6.61 23.80
N THR A 183 -6.81 7.09 24.55
CA THR A 183 -7.80 6.23 25.21
C THR A 183 -8.78 5.57 24.21
N LYS A 184 -8.93 6.14 23.02
CA LYS A 184 -9.84 5.64 21.99
C LYS A 184 -9.12 4.95 20.83
N ARG A 185 -8.01 5.53 20.39
CA ARG A 185 -7.26 5.02 19.24
C ARG A 185 -5.80 5.42 19.30
N VAL A 186 -4.95 4.49 18.96
CA VAL A 186 -3.53 4.73 18.77
C VAL A 186 -3.17 4.31 17.35
N TYR A 187 -2.40 5.14 16.63
CA TYR A 187 -1.89 4.81 15.31
C TYR A 187 -0.53 4.11 15.42
N TYR A 188 -0.29 3.22 14.50
CA TYR A 188 1.02 2.64 14.27
C TYR A 188 1.42 2.84 12.80
N HIS A 189 2.71 2.71 12.52
CA HIS A 189 3.25 2.71 11.18
C HIS A 189 3.92 1.37 10.87
N ALA A 190 3.92 1.02 9.58
CA ALA A 190 4.62 -0.13 9.04
C ALA A 190 5.70 0.38 8.08
N TYR A 191 6.95 -0.08 8.27
CA TYR A 191 8.08 0.26 7.39
C TYR A 191 8.69 -1.00 6.82
N ASP A 192 9.03 -0.95 5.52
CA ASP A 192 9.76 -2.02 4.84
C ASP A 192 11.26 -1.84 5.09
N LEU A 193 11.87 -2.79 5.77
CA LEU A 193 13.30 -2.84 6.06
C LEU A 193 14.04 -3.85 5.17
N SER A 194 13.42 -4.38 4.13
CA SER A 194 13.99 -5.46 3.30
C SER A 194 15.25 -5.04 2.55
N LEU A 195 15.47 -3.74 2.38
CA LEU A 195 16.61 -3.17 1.67
C LEU A 195 17.69 -2.58 2.57
N ILE A 196 17.49 -2.57 3.89
CA ILE A 196 18.43 -1.96 4.86
C ILE A 196 19.35 -3.01 5.49
#